data_ccddd5521b3e2034d9df52130505137a
#
_entry.id   ccddd5521b3e2034d9df52130505137a
#
_cell.length_a   1.000
_cell.length_b   1.000
_cell.length_c   1.000
_cell.angle_alpha   90.00
_cell.angle_beta   90.00
_cell.angle_gamma   90.00
#
_symmetry.space_group_name_H-M   'P 1'
#
loop_
_entity.id
_entity.type
_entity.pdbx_description
1 polymer ?
#
loop_
_entity_poly.entity_id
_entity_poly.type
_entity_poly.pdbx_seq_one_letter_code
_entity_poly.pdbx_strand_id
1 'polypeptide(L)'
;MAKLYTQEGWVNWDYILSQPASIISVVGARGVGKTYGLLRKLVEEKKKFIYLRRLKSQLDQCSKPEGNPFGAINRDLETDIRPFPSGGLVTFRNGDKAAPVIAAGVALSVVANIRGVDFSDYDYIVFDEFIASIGEHPIKNEFAAFLNFYETVNRNRELSGMAAVKCIMLGNANTLINPYFASWHFMQTAIKMIRGNQMVWRSQDQTRMVIMLLSSPISERKRETVLYQNANTDFISMALDNSFRTDETKIRSEPLREYNHIVSVGEIGIYRHKSERKYFVCSTQSDPYYDAFGIGLKMFQQDFYMLRVHYMVSKNVWFESFELEVIFRELFGLS
;
A
#
# COMPACT_ATOMS: atom_id res chain seq x y z
N MET A 1 18.46 15.18 -2.62
CA MET A 1 18.62 13.81 -3.20
C MET A 1 19.68 12.98 -2.47
N ALA A 2 20.85 13.50 -2.20
CA ALA A 2 21.97 12.73 -1.61
C ALA A 2 21.69 11.96 -0.29
N LYS A 3 20.67 12.35 0.49
CA LYS A 3 20.36 11.65 1.76
C LYS A 3 19.46 10.41 1.59
N LEU A 4 18.65 10.33 0.53
CA LEU A 4 17.71 9.21 0.32
C LEU A 4 18.37 7.97 -0.31
N TYR A 5 19.52 8.15 -0.92
CA TYR A 5 20.28 7.10 -1.59
C TYR A 5 21.70 6.99 -1.04
N THR A 6 22.25 5.78 -1.07
CA THR A 6 23.69 5.55 -0.84
C THR A 6 24.51 6.06 -2.02
N GLN A 7 25.83 6.03 -1.91
CA GLN A 7 26.71 6.40 -3.03
C GLN A 7 26.52 5.50 -4.25
N GLU A 8 26.17 4.22 -4.03
CA GLU A 8 25.88 3.24 -5.07
C GLU A 8 24.47 3.39 -5.68
N GLY A 9 23.63 4.27 -5.09
CA GLY A 9 22.30 4.58 -5.57
C GLY A 9 21.17 3.73 -4.97
N TRP A 10 21.44 2.90 -3.96
CA TRP A 10 20.42 2.17 -3.22
C TRP A 10 19.70 3.04 -2.20
N VAL A 11 18.50 2.62 -1.77
CA VAL A 11 17.78 3.30 -0.69
C VAL A 11 18.61 3.35 0.58
N ASN A 12 18.78 4.55 1.14
CA ASN A 12 19.58 4.79 2.36
C ASN A 12 18.72 4.56 3.61
N TRP A 13 18.76 3.35 4.13
CA TRP A 13 17.99 2.96 5.30
C TRP A 13 18.51 3.58 6.60
N ASP A 14 19.78 3.90 6.72
CA ASP A 14 20.32 4.63 7.89
C ASP A 14 19.63 5.99 8.04
N TYR A 15 19.52 6.73 6.95
CA TYR A 15 18.83 8.01 6.94
C TYR A 15 17.33 7.86 7.22
N ILE A 16 16.66 6.89 6.60
CA ILE A 16 15.20 6.73 6.73
C ILE A 16 14.84 6.29 8.16
N LEU A 17 15.55 5.33 8.72
CA LEU A 17 15.27 4.82 10.08
C LEU A 17 15.62 5.84 11.17
N SER A 18 16.55 6.78 10.92
CA SER A 18 16.87 7.86 11.85
C SER A 18 15.79 8.95 11.94
N GLN A 19 14.79 8.95 11.04
CA GLN A 19 13.73 9.96 11.07
C GLN A 19 12.80 9.75 12.27
N PRO A 20 12.27 10.82 12.89
CA PRO A 20 11.43 10.72 14.09
C PRO A 20 10.06 10.09 13.82
N ALA A 21 9.58 10.12 12.58
CA ALA A 21 8.26 9.62 12.23
C ALA A 21 8.07 8.15 12.61
N SER A 22 6.93 7.83 13.22
CA SER A 22 6.54 6.47 13.60
C SER A 22 5.96 5.69 12.41
N ILE A 23 5.31 6.37 11.45
CA ILE A 23 4.79 5.74 10.23
C ILE A 23 5.49 6.36 9.03
N ILE A 24 6.27 5.55 8.32
CA ILE A 24 7.03 5.99 7.14
C ILE A 24 6.62 5.15 5.93
N SER A 25 6.01 5.79 4.93
CA SER A 25 5.70 5.15 3.65
C SER A 25 6.80 5.43 2.63
N VAL A 26 7.36 4.39 2.04
CA VAL A 26 8.39 4.47 0.99
C VAL A 26 7.85 3.87 -0.29
N VAL A 27 7.52 4.72 -1.25
CA VAL A 27 6.93 4.33 -2.54
C VAL A 27 7.91 4.63 -3.66
N GLY A 28 8.10 3.68 -4.56
CA GLY A 28 9.03 3.87 -5.67
C GLY A 28 9.17 2.65 -6.58
N ALA A 29 10.04 2.76 -7.59
CA ALA A 29 10.30 1.73 -8.58
C ALA A 29 10.67 0.37 -7.98
N ARG A 30 10.47 -0.67 -8.77
CA ARG A 30 10.89 -2.03 -8.39
C ARG A 30 12.41 -2.16 -8.42
N GLY A 31 12.95 -2.91 -7.44
CA GLY A 31 14.36 -3.29 -7.38
C GLY A 31 15.32 -2.14 -7.10
N VAL A 32 14.88 -1.10 -6.37
CA VAL A 32 15.75 -0.03 -5.86
C VAL A 32 16.27 -0.33 -4.43
N GLY A 33 16.06 -1.54 -3.95
CA GLY A 33 16.55 -1.98 -2.64
C GLY A 33 15.61 -1.68 -1.48
N LYS A 34 14.30 -1.46 -1.71
CA LYS A 34 13.35 -1.19 -0.62
C LYS A 34 13.30 -2.35 0.39
N THR A 35 12.76 -3.48 -0.01
CA THR A 35 12.53 -4.63 0.89
C THR A 35 13.85 -5.25 1.34
N TYR A 36 14.72 -5.61 0.39
CA TYR A 36 16.01 -6.23 0.70
C TYR A 36 16.85 -5.37 1.66
N GLY A 37 17.03 -4.08 1.34
CA GLY A 37 17.87 -3.19 2.13
C GLY A 37 17.32 -2.97 3.54
N LEU A 38 15.99 -2.83 3.70
CA LEU A 38 15.36 -2.69 5.02
C LEU A 38 15.51 -3.96 5.85
N LEU A 39 15.15 -5.12 5.30
CA LEU A 39 15.24 -6.38 6.04
C LEU A 39 16.68 -6.69 6.42
N ARG A 40 17.63 -6.50 5.50
CA ARG A 40 19.06 -6.65 5.79
C ARG A 40 19.50 -5.76 6.93
N LYS A 41 19.16 -4.46 6.91
CA LYS A 41 19.51 -3.51 7.95
C LYS A 41 18.96 -3.92 9.33
N LEU A 42 17.69 -4.34 9.40
CA LEU A 42 17.09 -4.79 10.65
C LEU A 42 17.75 -6.08 11.18
N VAL A 43 18.15 -7.00 10.31
CA VAL A 43 18.89 -8.22 10.69
C VAL A 43 20.29 -7.86 11.22
N GLU A 44 21.03 -7.04 10.52
CA GLU A 44 22.39 -6.58 10.93
C GLU A 44 22.35 -5.86 12.31
N GLU A 45 21.33 -5.04 12.53
CA GLU A 45 21.12 -4.34 13.80
C GLU A 45 20.46 -5.19 14.89
N LYS A 46 20.18 -6.47 14.61
CA LYS A 46 19.51 -7.42 15.53
C LYS A 46 18.18 -6.88 16.06
N LYS A 47 17.44 -6.13 15.23
CA LYS A 47 16.12 -5.62 15.58
C LYS A 47 15.06 -6.69 15.36
N LYS A 48 14.14 -6.82 16.32
CA LYS A 48 12.95 -7.66 16.20
C LYS A 48 11.85 -6.89 15.45
N PHE A 49 11.26 -7.50 14.45
CA PHE A 49 10.24 -6.84 13.64
C PHE A 49 9.13 -7.76 13.16
N ILE A 50 7.98 -7.18 12.85
CA ILE A 50 6.88 -7.87 12.19
C ILE A 50 7.01 -7.64 10.68
N TYR A 51 7.02 -8.73 9.91
CA TYR A 51 6.94 -8.71 8.45
C TYR A 51 5.48 -8.86 8.05
N LEU A 52 4.83 -7.74 7.74
CA LEU A 52 3.42 -7.67 7.40
C LEU A 52 3.22 -7.74 5.89
N ARG A 53 2.35 -8.63 5.44
CA ARG A 53 1.89 -8.74 4.04
C ARG A 53 0.40 -8.43 3.98
N ARG A 54 -0.11 -7.98 2.82
CA ARG A 54 -1.53 -7.73 2.65
C ARG A 54 -2.35 -9.01 2.76
N LEU A 55 -2.06 -10.00 1.93
CA LEU A 55 -2.86 -11.21 1.77
C LEU A 55 -2.20 -12.43 2.43
N LYS A 56 -3.05 -13.33 2.95
CA LYS A 56 -2.60 -14.61 3.51
C LYS A 56 -1.82 -15.43 2.49
N SER A 57 -2.26 -15.46 1.24
CA SER A 57 -1.57 -16.17 0.16
C SER A 57 -0.15 -15.64 -0.09
N GLN A 58 0.09 -14.33 0.06
CA GLN A 58 1.42 -13.74 -0.04
C GLN A 58 2.31 -14.19 1.13
N LEU A 59 1.76 -14.22 2.36
CA LEU A 59 2.50 -14.71 3.52
C LEU A 59 2.81 -16.20 3.40
N ASP A 60 1.88 -16.99 2.85
CA ASP A 60 2.08 -18.43 2.62
C ASP A 60 3.21 -18.69 1.61
N GLN A 61 3.37 -17.83 0.61
CA GLN A 61 4.55 -17.91 -0.27
C GLN A 61 5.84 -17.61 0.48
N CYS A 62 5.86 -16.59 1.35
CA CYS A 62 7.03 -16.26 2.17
C CYS A 62 7.43 -17.39 3.15
N SER A 63 6.52 -18.31 3.43
CA SER A 63 6.79 -19.47 4.30
C SER A 63 7.40 -20.67 3.58
N LYS A 64 7.57 -20.59 2.24
CA LYS A 64 8.26 -21.60 1.43
C LYS A 64 9.74 -21.23 1.24
N PRO A 65 10.64 -22.21 1.08
CA PRO A 65 12.05 -21.93 0.84
C PRO A 65 12.30 -20.97 -0.33
N GLU A 66 11.57 -21.16 -1.45
CA GLU A 66 11.71 -20.38 -2.67
C GLU A 66 11.17 -18.95 -2.53
N GLY A 67 10.21 -18.75 -1.63
CA GLY A 67 9.59 -17.45 -1.36
C GLY A 67 10.13 -16.75 -0.12
N ASN A 68 11.14 -17.31 0.55
CA ASN A 68 11.71 -16.74 1.75
C ASN A 68 12.30 -15.34 1.49
N PRO A 69 11.77 -14.26 2.13
CA PRO A 69 12.26 -12.90 1.89
C PRO A 69 13.71 -12.68 2.36
N PHE A 70 14.25 -13.59 3.15
CA PHE A 70 15.64 -13.55 3.64
C PHE A 70 16.61 -14.34 2.75
N GLY A 71 16.15 -14.99 1.68
CA GLY A 71 17.02 -15.85 0.86
C GLY A 71 18.26 -15.16 0.29
N ALA A 72 18.15 -13.89 -0.17
CA ALA A 72 19.29 -13.12 -0.61
C ALA A 72 20.17 -12.68 0.57
N ILE A 73 19.55 -12.26 1.68
CA ILE A 73 20.24 -11.84 2.91
C ILE A 73 21.05 -12.98 3.50
N ASN A 74 20.51 -14.20 3.49
CA ASN A 74 21.22 -15.39 3.96
C ASN A 74 22.54 -15.63 3.19
N ARG A 75 22.52 -15.42 1.87
CA ARG A 75 23.76 -15.55 1.06
C ARG A 75 24.77 -14.45 1.38
N ASP A 76 24.30 -13.22 1.57
CA ASP A 76 25.17 -12.06 1.72
C ASP A 76 25.72 -11.90 3.15
N LEU A 77 25.00 -12.39 4.16
CA LEU A 77 25.39 -12.33 5.58
C LEU A 77 25.81 -13.70 6.14
N GLU A 78 25.90 -14.75 5.30
CA GLU A 78 26.21 -16.10 5.72
C GLU A 78 25.32 -16.60 6.87
N THR A 79 24.02 -16.25 6.80
CA THR A 79 23.00 -16.65 7.77
C THR A 79 22.10 -17.77 7.22
N ASP A 80 21.25 -18.35 8.07
CA ASP A 80 20.31 -19.40 7.68
C ASP A 80 18.92 -19.09 8.23
N ILE A 81 18.41 -17.89 7.90
CA ILE A 81 17.10 -17.45 8.37
C ILE A 81 16.01 -18.19 7.60
N ARG A 82 15.26 -19.04 8.33
CA ARG A 82 14.20 -19.90 7.77
C ARG A 82 12.82 -19.55 8.33
N PRO A 83 11.75 -19.75 7.53
CA PRO A 83 10.37 -19.62 7.99
C PRO A 83 9.90 -20.87 8.75
N PHE A 84 9.16 -20.65 9.85
CA PHE A 84 8.49 -21.69 10.64
C PHE A 84 7.02 -21.29 10.83
N PRO A 85 6.09 -21.79 10.01
CA PRO A 85 4.66 -21.53 10.14
C PRO A 85 4.10 -22.11 11.45
N SER A 86 3.27 -21.34 12.16
CA SER A 86 2.58 -21.78 13.38
C SER A 86 1.38 -20.88 13.68
N GLY A 87 0.20 -21.47 13.84
CA GLY A 87 -0.99 -20.77 14.38
C GLY A 87 -1.43 -19.52 13.58
N GLY A 88 -1.27 -19.51 12.27
CA GLY A 88 -1.61 -18.34 11.42
C GLY A 88 -0.50 -17.30 11.28
N LEU A 89 0.61 -17.49 11.98
CA LEU A 89 1.84 -16.70 11.92
C LEU A 89 2.95 -17.49 11.21
N VAL A 90 3.98 -16.77 10.77
CA VAL A 90 5.25 -17.37 10.32
C VAL A 90 6.35 -16.76 11.15
N THR A 91 7.10 -17.55 11.94
CA THR A 91 8.28 -17.03 12.62
C THR A 91 9.52 -17.27 11.76
N PHE A 92 10.37 -16.27 11.64
CA PHE A 92 11.67 -16.38 10.96
C PHE A 92 12.77 -16.46 12.00
N ARG A 93 13.63 -17.49 11.87
CA ARG A 93 14.68 -17.82 12.85
C ARG A 93 15.96 -18.21 12.12
N ASN A 94 17.11 -17.95 12.72
CA ASN A 94 18.39 -18.36 12.17
C ASN A 94 18.73 -19.81 12.58
N GLY A 95 18.71 -20.74 11.65
CA GLY A 95 18.95 -22.15 11.88
C GLY A 95 17.67 -22.93 12.17
N ASP A 96 17.46 -23.39 13.40
CA ASP A 96 16.37 -24.27 13.80
C ASP A 96 15.18 -23.57 14.49
N LYS A 97 14.15 -24.37 14.82
CA LYS A 97 12.92 -23.90 15.45
C LYS A 97 13.14 -23.45 16.92
N ALA A 98 14.21 -23.83 17.57
CA ALA A 98 14.54 -23.44 18.94
C ALA A 98 15.28 -22.09 18.99
N ALA A 99 15.85 -21.65 17.87
CA ALA A 99 16.55 -20.37 17.79
C ALA A 99 15.61 -19.18 18.10
N PRO A 100 16.16 -18.05 18.59
CA PRO A 100 15.38 -16.84 18.85
C PRO A 100 14.66 -16.34 17.58
N VAL A 101 13.44 -15.80 17.76
CA VAL A 101 12.68 -15.20 16.67
C VAL A 101 13.33 -13.88 16.23
N ILE A 102 13.64 -13.77 14.95
CA ILE A 102 14.14 -12.55 14.33
C ILE A 102 12.96 -11.70 13.83
N ALA A 103 12.01 -12.35 13.15
CA ALA A 103 10.81 -11.67 12.66
C ALA A 103 9.57 -12.55 12.78
N ALA A 104 8.39 -11.92 12.91
CA ALA A 104 7.10 -12.57 12.83
C ALA A 104 6.38 -12.14 11.53
N GLY A 105 6.08 -13.10 10.66
CA GLY A 105 5.27 -12.87 9.46
C GLY A 105 3.79 -12.88 9.80
N VAL A 106 3.07 -11.84 9.34
CA VAL A 106 1.64 -11.62 9.57
C VAL A 106 0.98 -11.25 8.24
N ALA A 107 -0.28 -11.63 8.05
CA ALA A 107 -1.08 -11.15 6.92
C ALA A 107 -2.25 -10.29 7.41
N LEU A 108 -2.38 -9.08 6.84
CA LEU A 108 -3.40 -8.12 7.20
C LEU A 108 -4.81 -8.66 6.99
N SER A 109 -5.04 -9.40 5.91
CA SER A 109 -6.35 -10.00 5.57
C SER A 109 -6.91 -10.95 6.61
N VAL A 110 -6.07 -11.48 7.52
CA VAL A 110 -6.46 -12.43 8.57
C VAL A 110 -6.03 -11.99 9.97
N VAL A 111 -5.66 -10.74 10.12
CA VAL A 111 -5.14 -10.18 11.38
C VAL A 111 -6.11 -10.36 12.56
N ALA A 112 -7.41 -10.40 12.30
CA ALA A 112 -8.42 -10.67 13.32
C ALA A 112 -8.24 -12.05 14.02
N ASN A 113 -7.62 -13.01 13.33
CA ASN A 113 -7.44 -14.38 13.84
C ASN A 113 -6.24 -14.51 14.80
N ILE A 114 -5.37 -13.50 14.87
CA ILE A 114 -4.19 -13.50 15.74
C ILE A 114 -4.33 -12.58 16.96
N ARG A 115 -5.58 -12.22 17.29
CA ARG A 115 -5.86 -11.46 18.51
C ARG A 115 -5.38 -12.24 19.74
N GLY A 116 -4.67 -11.56 20.63
CA GLY A 116 -4.09 -12.17 21.83
C GLY A 116 -2.64 -12.62 21.70
N VAL A 117 -2.04 -12.57 20.52
CA VAL A 117 -0.60 -12.75 20.37
C VAL A 117 0.12 -11.56 21.01
N ASP A 118 1.17 -11.86 21.76
CA ASP A 118 2.01 -10.81 22.35
C ASP A 118 3.07 -10.34 21.36
N PHE A 119 2.99 -9.06 21.00
CA PHE A 119 3.94 -8.38 20.13
C PHE A 119 4.78 -7.32 20.87
N SER A 120 4.82 -7.33 22.19
CA SER A 120 5.49 -6.30 23.00
C SER A 120 6.99 -6.16 22.71
N ASP A 121 7.63 -7.24 22.27
CA ASP A 121 9.06 -7.28 21.95
C ASP A 121 9.42 -6.76 20.55
N TYR A 122 8.43 -6.33 19.74
CA TYR A 122 8.66 -5.93 18.37
C TYR A 122 8.67 -4.40 18.26
N ASP A 123 9.79 -3.83 17.86
CA ASP A 123 9.96 -2.37 17.71
C ASP A 123 9.60 -1.87 16.32
N TYR A 124 9.52 -2.76 15.34
CA TYR A 124 9.26 -2.42 13.93
C TYR A 124 8.14 -3.25 13.33
N ILE A 125 7.38 -2.61 12.44
CA ILE A 125 6.51 -3.26 11.46
C ILE A 125 7.06 -2.94 10.08
N VAL A 126 7.38 -3.95 9.29
CA VAL A 126 7.72 -3.82 7.87
C VAL A 126 6.50 -4.28 7.08
N PHE A 127 5.71 -3.33 6.61
CA PHE A 127 4.54 -3.63 5.78
C PHE A 127 4.94 -3.62 4.31
N ASP A 128 5.26 -4.80 3.79
CA ASP A 128 5.75 -4.96 2.42
C ASP A 128 4.59 -5.11 1.43
N GLU A 129 4.71 -4.38 0.31
CA GLU A 129 3.68 -4.27 -0.74
C GLU A 129 2.32 -3.78 -0.23
N PHE A 130 2.31 -2.68 0.55
CA PHE A 130 1.06 -2.12 1.08
C PHE A 130 0.13 -1.57 -0.01
N ILE A 131 0.66 -1.19 -1.18
CA ILE A 131 -0.13 -0.81 -2.35
C ILE A 131 -0.42 -2.06 -3.16
N ALA A 132 -1.70 -2.35 -3.37
CA ALA A 132 -2.14 -3.51 -4.14
C ALA A 132 -1.57 -3.51 -5.56
N SER A 133 -1.20 -4.67 -6.05
CA SER A 133 -0.91 -4.87 -7.47
C SER A 133 -2.22 -4.97 -8.26
N ILE A 134 -2.15 -4.70 -9.57
CA ILE A 134 -3.31 -4.82 -10.46
C ILE A 134 -3.81 -6.26 -10.44
N GLY A 135 -5.12 -6.43 -10.15
CA GLY A 135 -5.76 -7.75 -10.09
C GLY A 135 -5.66 -8.45 -8.74
N GLU A 136 -5.03 -7.85 -7.74
CA GLU A 136 -5.11 -8.37 -6.37
C GLU A 136 -6.49 -8.15 -5.76
N HIS A 137 -6.92 -9.09 -4.91
CA HIS A 137 -8.17 -8.96 -4.18
C HIS A 137 -8.10 -7.81 -3.16
N PRO A 138 -9.14 -6.95 -3.11
CA PRO A 138 -9.25 -5.92 -2.09
C PRO A 138 -9.49 -6.56 -0.71
N ILE A 139 -8.98 -5.91 0.32
CA ILE A 139 -9.29 -6.25 1.72
C ILE A 139 -10.40 -5.31 2.18
N LYS A 140 -11.50 -5.86 2.68
CA LYS A 140 -12.61 -5.04 3.20
C LYS A 140 -12.12 -4.23 4.40
N ASN A 141 -12.36 -2.91 4.36
CA ASN A 141 -11.94 -1.97 5.40
C ASN A 141 -10.43 -2.07 5.70
N GLU A 142 -9.59 -2.18 4.68
CA GLU A 142 -8.16 -2.44 4.79
C GLU A 142 -7.43 -1.46 5.71
N PHE A 143 -7.73 -0.16 5.58
CA PHE A 143 -7.12 0.86 6.42
C PHE A 143 -7.47 0.69 7.91
N ALA A 144 -8.75 0.42 8.22
CA ALA A 144 -9.17 0.16 9.60
C ALA A 144 -8.53 -1.12 10.16
N ALA A 145 -8.40 -2.18 9.34
CA ALA A 145 -7.68 -3.39 9.74
C ALA A 145 -6.21 -3.11 10.06
N PHE A 146 -5.55 -2.25 9.27
CA PHE A 146 -4.18 -1.81 9.53
C PHE A 146 -4.06 -1.02 10.83
N LEU A 147 -4.94 -0.05 11.09
CA LEU A 147 -4.90 0.74 12.32
C LEU A 147 -5.12 -0.14 13.56
N ASN A 148 -6.09 -1.04 13.52
CA ASN A 148 -6.34 -2.00 14.60
C ASN A 148 -5.13 -2.91 14.85
N PHE A 149 -4.44 -3.32 13.78
CA PHE A 149 -3.22 -4.10 13.92
C PHE A 149 -2.07 -3.28 14.50
N TYR A 150 -1.86 -2.08 14.00
CA TYR A 150 -0.84 -1.17 14.54
C TYR A 150 -1.07 -0.91 16.03
N GLU A 151 -2.30 -0.63 16.44
CA GLU A 151 -2.66 -0.45 17.84
C GLU A 151 -2.39 -1.73 18.68
N THR A 152 -2.71 -2.92 18.13
CA THR A 152 -2.42 -4.19 18.80
C THR A 152 -0.93 -4.37 19.08
N VAL A 153 -0.05 -3.94 18.18
CA VAL A 153 1.41 -4.03 18.35
C VAL A 153 1.93 -2.89 19.22
N ASN A 154 1.47 -1.66 18.99
CA ASN A 154 1.92 -0.46 19.70
C ASN A 154 1.39 -0.44 21.15
N ARG A 155 0.15 -0.91 21.36
CA ARG A 155 -0.55 -0.94 22.67
C ARG A 155 -0.38 0.40 23.43
N ASN A 156 0.06 0.28 24.67
CA ASN A 156 0.25 1.41 25.60
C ASN A 156 1.72 1.83 25.71
N ARG A 157 2.58 1.56 24.70
CA ARG A 157 4.03 1.85 24.77
C ARG A 157 4.30 3.31 25.14
N GLU A 158 3.64 4.24 24.45
CA GLU A 158 3.82 5.67 24.68
C GLU A 158 3.33 6.10 26.06
N LEU A 159 2.24 5.51 26.57
CA LEU A 159 1.76 5.74 27.93
C LEU A 159 2.74 5.21 28.99
N SER A 160 3.55 4.23 28.63
CA SER A 160 4.60 3.65 29.46
C SER A 160 5.97 4.33 29.25
N GLY A 161 6.03 5.45 28.52
CA GLY A 161 7.25 6.19 28.25
C GLY A 161 8.19 5.52 27.24
N MET A 162 7.74 4.49 26.53
CA MET A 162 8.48 3.86 25.44
C MET A 162 8.19 4.55 24.11
N ALA A 163 9.11 4.45 23.16
CA ALA A 163 8.87 4.93 21.80
C ALA A 163 7.76 4.14 21.12
N ALA A 164 6.94 4.82 20.31
CA ALA A 164 5.97 4.15 19.43
C ALA A 164 6.67 3.16 18.49
N VAL A 165 5.96 2.10 18.13
CA VAL A 165 6.41 1.13 17.12
C VAL A 165 6.64 1.85 15.80
N LYS A 166 7.80 1.64 15.17
CA LYS A 166 8.11 2.25 13.87
C LYS A 166 7.59 1.36 12.75
N CYS A 167 6.57 1.85 12.02
CA CYS A 167 5.98 1.16 10.88
C CYS A 167 6.56 1.69 9.57
N ILE A 168 7.25 0.84 8.83
CA ILE A 168 7.79 1.14 7.50
C ILE A 168 6.94 0.44 6.45
N MET A 169 6.22 1.22 5.65
CA MET A 169 5.31 0.74 4.61
C MET A 169 5.99 0.85 3.24
N LEU A 170 6.23 -0.29 2.59
CA LEU A 170 6.93 -0.37 1.32
C LEU A 170 5.94 -0.59 0.19
N GLY A 171 5.90 0.29 -0.79
CA GLY A 171 5.02 0.20 -1.95
C GLY A 171 5.76 0.34 -3.27
N ASN A 172 5.21 -0.30 -4.30
CA ASN A 172 5.59 -0.01 -5.66
C ASN A 172 4.73 1.13 -6.20
N ALA A 173 5.26 1.91 -7.13
CA ALA A 173 4.58 3.05 -7.73
C ALA A 173 3.50 2.62 -8.75
N ASN A 174 2.61 1.70 -8.35
CA ASN A 174 1.58 1.13 -9.22
C ASN A 174 0.39 2.09 -9.40
N THR A 175 -0.05 2.72 -8.31
CA THR A 175 -1.17 3.67 -8.28
C THR A 175 -1.06 4.57 -7.06
N LEU A 176 -1.55 5.80 -7.17
CA LEU A 176 -1.77 6.68 -6.01
C LEU A 176 -3.05 6.32 -5.28
N ILE A 177 -4.01 5.72 -5.98
CA ILE A 177 -5.32 5.36 -5.45
C ILE A 177 -5.17 4.11 -4.61
N ASN A 178 -5.08 4.30 -3.30
CA ASN A 178 -5.01 3.21 -2.34
C ASN A 178 -5.68 3.62 -1.02
N PRO A 179 -6.16 2.66 -0.20
CA PRO A 179 -6.91 2.95 1.02
C PRO A 179 -6.16 3.84 2.02
N TYR A 180 -4.84 3.73 2.09
CA TYR A 180 -4.02 4.48 3.05
C TYR A 180 -3.93 5.96 2.68
N PHE A 181 -3.60 6.27 1.43
CA PHE A 181 -3.49 7.64 0.96
C PHE A 181 -4.86 8.34 0.94
N ALA A 182 -5.91 7.61 0.58
CA ALA A 182 -7.28 8.12 0.64
C ALA A 182 -7.67 8.47 2.08
N SER A 183 -7.58 7.52 3.01
CA SER A 183 -7.98 7.71 4.40
C SER A 183 -7.12 8.75 5.16
N TRP A 184 -5.88 8.97 4.73
CA TRP A 184 -5.04 10.04 5.27
C TRP A 184 -5.20 11.38 4.57
N HIS A 185 -6.13 11.49 3.60
CA HIS A 185 -6.32 12.67 2.75
C HIS A 185 -5.03 13.15 2.07
N PHE A 186 -4.18 12.18 1.70
CA PHE A 186 -2.84 12.45 1.20
C PHE A 186 -2.76 12.53 -0.34
N MET A 187 -3.80 12.12 -1.06
CA MET A 187 -3.80 12.00 -2.52
C MET A 187 -3.37 13.29 -3.23
N GLN A 188 -3.98 14.43 -2.88
CA GLN A 188 -3.63 15.73 -3.46
C GLN A 188 -2.17 16.15 -3.16
N THR A 189 -1.71 15.80 -1.97
CA THR A 189 -0.31 16.05 -1.57
C THR A 189 0.64 15.19 -2.39
N ALA A 190 0.33 13.92 -2.61
CA ALA A 190 1.13 13.02 -3.45
C ALA A 190 1.26 13.55 -4.89
N ILE A 191 0.15 14.05 -5.48
CA ILE A 191 0.17 14.66 -6.80
C ILE A 191 1.08 15.90 -6.82
N LYS A 192 0.96 16.79 -5.83
CA LYS A 192 1.84 17.97 -5.71
C LYS A 192 3.31 17.58 -5.58
N MET A 193 3.61 16.53 -4.83
CA MET A 193 4.97 15.98 -4.71
C MET A 193 5.51 15.52 -6.07
N ILE A 194 4.72 14.77 -6.85
CA ILE A 194 5.12 14.29 -8.18
C ILE A 194 5.37 15.48 -9.12
N ARG A 195 4.42 16.39 -9.23
CA ARG A 195 4.51 17.56 -10.11
C ARG A 195 5.67 18.49 -9.72
N GLY A 196 5.92 18.65 -8.43
CA GLY A 196 7.02 19.47 -7.90
C GLY A 196 8.34 18.73 -7.75
N ASN A 197 8.45 17.45 -8.19
CA ASN A 197 9.63 16.59 -7.99
C ASN A 197 10.10 16.56 -6.51
N GLN A 198 9.15 16.62 -5.60
CA GLN A 198 9.41 16.58 -4.16
C GLN A 198 9.38 15.13 -3.67
N MET A 199 10.49 14.63 -3.17
CA MET A 199 10.59 13.22 -2.76
C MET A 199 10.18 12.97 -1.32
N VAL A 200 10.10 13.97 -0.45
CA VAL A 200 9.85 13.80 0.99
C VAL A 200 8.76 14.75 1.45
N TRP A 201 7.78 14.19 2.14
CA TRP A 201 6.76 14.93 2.86
C TRP A 201 6.71 14.46 4.32
N ARG A 202 6.35 15.38 5.22
CA ARG A 202 6.12 15.08 6.64
C ARG A 202 4.83 15.73 7.10
N SER A 203 4.09 15.01 7.96
CA SER A 203 2.95 15.61 8.65
C SER A 203 3.40 16.72 9.60
N GLN A 204 2.49 17.61 9.93
CA GLN A 204 2.78 18.74 10.83
C GLN A 204 3.21 18.27 12.22
N ASP A 205 2.63 17.20 12.72
CA ASP A 205 2.95 16.55 14.00
C ASP A 205 4.20 15.66 13.95
N GLN A 206 4.88 15.56 12.80
CA GLN A 206 6.05 14.73 12.55
C GLN A 206 5.84 13.22 12.75
N THR A 207 4.61 12.74 12.99
CA THR A 207 4.32 11.32 13.23
C THR A 207 4.34 10.50 11.96
N ARG A 208 4.06 11.14 10.80
CA ARG A 208 4.03 10.48 9.48
C ARG A 208 5.03 11.11 8.51
N MET A 209 5.64 10.25 7.72
CA MET A 209 6.52 10.63 6.63
C MET A 209 6.20 9.83 5.38
N VAL A 210 6.14 10.49 4.23
CA VAL A 210 6.00 9.82 2.94
C VAL A 210 7.23 10.15 2.10
N ILE A 211 7.85 9.11 1.60
CA ILE A 211 9.01 9.18 0.69
C ILE A 211 8.56 8.61 -0.65
N MET A 212 8.56 9.46 -1.67
CA MET A 212 8.30 9.09 -3.05
C MET A 212 9.62 9.08 -3.81
N LEU A 213 10.13 7.90 -4.10
CA LEU A 213 11.39 7.72 -4.82
C LEU A 213 11.13 7.96 -6.33
N LEU A 214 10.89 9.21 -6.72
CA LEU A 214 10.48 9.62 -8.07
C LEU A 214 11.54 9.32 -9.13
N SER A 215 12.81 9.32 -8.75
CA SER A 215 13.94 8.93 -9.59
C SER A 215 14.94 8.15 -8.74
N SER A 216 15.66 7.21 -9.33
CA SER A 216 16.67 6.42 -8.64
C SER A 216 17.87 6.20 -9.56
N PRO A 217 19.12 6.40 -9.06
CA PRO A 217 20.31 6.10 -9.85
C PRO A 217 20.37 4.65 -10.33
N ILE A 218 19.76 3.72 -9.60
CA ILE A 218 19.66 2.31 -10.00
C ILE A 218 18.65 2.14 -11.14
N SER A 219 17.54 2.88 -11.15
CA SER A 219 16.54 2.80 -12.23
C SER A 219 17.14 3.19 -13.57
N GLU A 220 17.99 4.21 -13.62
CA GLU A 220 18.70 4.61 -14.84
C GLU A 220 19.59 3.49 -15.37
N ARG A 221 20.39 2.88 -14.50
CA ARG A 221 21.27 1.74 -14.87
C ARG A 221 20.49 0.50 -15.33
N LYS A 222 19.29 0.30 -14.83
CA LYS A 222 18.42 -0.84 -15.24
C LYS A 222 17.88 -0.70 -16.65
N ARG A 223 17.73 0.51 -17.19
CA ARG A 223 17.28 0.73 -18.58
C ARG A 223 18.15 -0.03 -19.59
N GLU A 224 19.40 -0.24 -19.27
CA GLU A 224 20.37 -0.93 -20.11
C GLU A 224 20.27 -2.47 -20.03
N THR A 225 19.44 -3.01 -19.14
CA THR A 225 19.30 -4.46 -19.00
C THR A 225 18.33 -5.05 -20.02
N VAL A 226 18.54 -6.34 -20.35
CA VAL A 226 17.76 -7.07 -21.37
C VAL A 226 16.26 -6.97 -21.19
N LEU A 227 15.77 -7.03 -19.95
CA LEU A 227 14.33 -6.92 -19.66
C LEU A 227 13.77 -5.59 -20.19
N TYR A 228 14.43 -4.49 -19.86
CA TYR A 228 13.92 -3.15 -20.19
C TYR A 228 14.20 -2.73 -21.63
N GLN A 229 15.22 -3.30 -22.25
CA GLN A 229 15.45 -3.14 -23.70
C GLN A 229 14.34 -3.79 -24.54
N ASN A 230 13.69 -4.85 -24.01
CA ASN A 230 12.61 -5.58 -24.70
C ASN A 230 11.20 -5.29 -24.14
N ALA A 231 11.07 -4.42 -23.15
CA ALA A 231 9.79 -4.07 -22.56
C ALA A 231 9.10 -2.95 -23.36
N ASN A 232 7.76 -2.91 -23.32
CA ASN A 232 7.02 -1.78 -23.88
C ASN A 232 7.18 -0.53 -23.00
N THR A 233 6.91 0.64 -23.58
CA THR A 233 7.02 1.95 -22.90
C THR A 233 6.19 2.04 -21.63
N ASP A 234 4.99 1.47 -21.61
CA ASP A 234 4.10 1.50 -20.43
C ASP A 234 4.70 0.73 -19.24
N PHE A 235 5.27 -0.45 -19.52
CA PHE A 235 5.95 -1.24 -18.48
C PHE A 235 7.21 -0.53 -17.97
N ILE A 236 8.01 0.05 -18.86
CA ILE A 236 9.22 0.80 -18.50
C ILE A 236 8.84 1.99 -17.62
N SER A 237 7.85 2.77 -18.03
CA SER A 237 7.37 3.93 -17.29
C SER A 237 6.88 3.54 -15.89
N MET A 238 6.09 2.48 -15.79
CA MET A 238 5.58 1.98 -14.51
C MET A 238 6.69 1.42 -13.61
N ALA A 239 7.66 0.68 -14.18
CA ALA A 239 8.66 -0.06 -13.42
C ALA A 239 9.90 0.77 -13.06
N LEU A 240 10.30 1.72 -13.90
CA LEU A 240 11.52 2.51 -13.74
C LEU A 240 11.25 4.01 -13.45
N ASP A 241 10.26 4.61 -14.10
CA ASP A 241 10.04 6.05 -14.05
C ASP A 241 9.13 6.47 -12.90
N ASN A 242 8.67 5.50 -12.08
CA ASN A 242 7.69 5.77 -11.03
C ASN A 242 6.48 6.56 -11.54
N SER A 243 6.11 6.36 -12.81
CA SER A 243 4.89 6.90 -13.33
C SER A 243 3.77 6.12 -12.66
N PHE A 244 3.27 6.68 -11.57
CA PHE A 244 1.97 6.31 -11.06
C PHE A 244 1.02 6.36 -12.24
N ARG A 245 0.23 5.32 -12.47
CA ARG A 245 -0.88 5.41 -13.40
C ARG A 245 -1.66 6.64 -12.99
N THR A 246 -1.56 7.69 -13.76
CA THR A 246 -2.26 8.93 -13.52
C THR A 246 -3.71 8.70 -13.83
N ASP A 247 -4.44 8.20 -12.86
CA ASP A 247 -5.90 8.23 -12.86
C ASP A 247 -6.43 9.68 -12.67
N GLU A 248 -5.52 10.66 -12.63
CA GLU A 248 -5.86 12.10 -12.59
C GLU A 248 -6.85 12.51 -13.68
N THR A 249 -6.84 11.83 -14.81
CA THR A 249 -7.77 12.10 -15.92
C THR A 249 -9.22 11.80 -15.55
N LYS A 250 -9.47 11.01 -14.52
CA LYS A 250 -10.81 10.69 -14.04
C LYS A 250 -11.34 11.63 -12.97
N ILE A 251 -10.47 12.43 -12.35
CA ILE A 251 -10.88 13.39 -11.32
C ILE A 251 -11.21 14.72 -11.98
N ARG A 252 -12.45 15.14 -11.86
CA ARG A 252 -12.97 16.35 -12.51
C ARG A 252 -13.96 17.07 -11.60
N SER A 253 -14.10 18.36 -11.83
CA SER A 253 -15.23 19.16 -11.33
C SER A 253 -16.26 19.25 -12.44
N GLU A 254 -17.42 18.63 -12.25
CA GLU A 254 -18.49 18.60 -13.24
C GLU A 254 -19.73 19.31 -12.69
N PRO A 255 -20.42 20.13 -13.48
CA PRO A 255 -21.63 20.80 -13.04
C PRO A 255 -22.81 19.81 -12.97
N LEU A 256 -23.29 19.46 -11.77
CA LEU A 256 -24.38 18.48 -11.57
C LEU A 256 -25.67 18.81 -12.34
N ARG A 257 -25.90 20.07 -12.71
CA ARG A 257 -27.04 20.46 -13.56
C ARG A 257 -27.08 19.78 -14.94
N GLU A 258 -25.93 19.28 -15.42
CA GLU A 258 -25.82 18.56 -16.69
C GLU A 258 -26.04 17.05 -16.55
N TYR A 259 -26.30 16.60 -15.34
CA TYR A 259 -26.45 15.19 -15.00
C TYR A 259 -27.83 14.91 -14.39
N ASN A 260 -28.30 13.67 -14.56
CA ASN A 260 -29.43 13.11 -13.83
C ASN A 260 -28.89 12.16 -12.75
N HIS A 261 -29.40 12.27 -11.54
CA HIS A 261 -29.13 11.30 -10.49
C HIS A 261 -29.64 9.92 -10.88
N ILE A 262 -28.85 8.89 -10.63
CA ILE A 262 -29.21 7.49 -10.87
C ILE A 262 -29.47 6.77 -9.57
N VAL A 263 -28.49 6.85 -8.65
CA VAL A 263 -28.49 6.10 -7.39
C VAL A 263 -27.46 6.69 -6.45
N SER A 264 -27.73 6.61 -5.15
CA SER A 264 -26.75 6.83 -4.08
C SER A 264 -26.49 5.51 -3.36
N VAL A 265 -25.24 5.30 -2.93
CA VAL A 265 -24.86 4.12 -2.15
C VAL A 265 -23.78 4.51 -1.13
N GLY A 266 -24.05 4.27 0.15
CA GLY A 266 -23.18 4.75 1.21
C GLY A 266 -22.95 6.25 1.14
N GLU A 267 -21.71 6.67 0.96
CA GLU A 267 -21.30 8.09 0.96
C GLU A 267 -21.26 8.72 -0.44
N ILE A 268 -21.62 7.98 -1.50
CA ILE A 268 -21.52 8.47 -2.87
C ILE A 268 -22.86 8.56 -3.57
N GLY A 269 -23.02 9.60 -4.40
CA GLY A 269 -24.07 9.74 -5.40
C GLY A 269 -23.51 9.49 -6.80
N ILE A 270 -24.22 8.76 -7.63
CA ILE A 270 -23.87 8.40 -9.00
C ILE A 270 -24.85 9.05 -9.97
N TYR A 271 -24.30 9.75 -10.91
CA TYR A 271 -25.03 10.60 -11.85
C TYR A 271 -24.68 10.21 -13.29
N ARG A 272 -25.66 10.27 -14.20
CA ARG A 272 -25.47 10.05 -15.64
C ARG A 272 -25.64 11.35 -16.38
N HIS A 273 -24.72 11.68 -17.28
CA HIS A 273 -24.84 12.86 -18.12
C HIS A 273 -26.08 12.80 -19.03
N LYS A 274 -26.74 13.95 -19.23
CA LYS A 274 -28.01 14.04 -19.96
C LYS A 274 -27.92 13.66 -21.43
N SER A 275 -26.81 13.96 -22.09
CA SER A 275 -26.60 13.77 -23.53
C SER A 275 -25.43 12.84 -23.87
N GLU A 276 -24.43 12.72 -23.00
CA GLU A 276 -23.24 11.93 -23.26
C GLU A 276 -23.26 10.58 -22.53
N ARG A 277 -22.52 9.61 -23.04
CA ARG A 277 -22.31 8.32 -22.37
C ARG A 277 -21.24 8.43 -21.29
N LYS A 278 -21.48 9.24 -20.25
CA LYS A 278 -20.55 9.39 -19.12
C LYS A 278 -21.29 9.41 -17.79
N TYR A 279 -20.59 9.01 -16.75
CA TYR A 279 -21.07 8.99 -15.39
C TYR A 279 -20.17 9.85 -14.52
N PHE A 280 -20.75 10.44 -13.49
CA PHE A 280 -20.04 11.26 -12.52
C PHE A 280 -20.40 10.78 -11.12
N VAL A 281 -19.40 10.59 -10.30
CA VAL A 281 -19.52 10.15 -8.89
C VAL A 281 -19.07 11.29 -8.00
N CYS A 282 -19.96 11.72 -7.10
CA CYS A 282 -19.69 12.81 -6.18
C CYS A 282 -20.26 12.53 -4.77
N SER A 283 -19.98 13.42 -3.85
CA SER A 283 -20.45 13.34 -2.46
C SER A 283 -21.93 13.72 -2.29
N THR A 284 -22.56 14.34 -3.30
CA THR A 284 -23.97 14.70 -3.27
C THR A 284 -24.86 13.46 -3.43
N GLN A 285 -25.75 13.22 -2.48
CA GLN A 285 -26.64 12.06 -2.45
C GLN A 285 -28.09 12.45 -2.68
N SER A 286 -28.88 11.51 -3.17
CA SER A 286 -30.32 11.63 -3.39
C SER A 286 -30.94 10.24 -3.46
N ASP A 287 -32.28 10.13 -3.47
CA ASP A 287 -32.98 8.86 -3.73
C ASP A 287 -32.97 8.51 -5.22
N PRO A 288 -32.91 7.22 -5.59
CA PRO A 288 -32.86 6.05 -4.72
C PRO A 288 -31.51 5.84 -4.03
N TYR A 289 -31.56 5.28 -2.82
CA TYR A 289 -30.40 5.05 -1.94
C TYR A 289 -30.26 3.57 -1.57
N TYR A 290 -29.04 3.07 -1.53
CA TYR A 290 -28.66 1.73 -1.07
C TYR A 290 -27.63 1.81 0.06
N ASP A 291 -27.75 0.90 1.02
CA ASP A 291 -26.70 0.73 2.03
C ASP A 291 -25.41 0.18 1.40
N ALA A 292 -24.27 0.68 1.86
CA ALA A 292 -22.95 0.21 1.41
C ALA A 292 -22.52 -1.14 2.04
N PHE A 293 -23.43 -1.84 2.73
CA PHE A 293 -23.13 -3.11 3.42
C PHE A 293 -24.33 -4.05 3.36
N GLY A 294 -24.09 -5.33 3.69
CA GLY A 294 -25.12 -6.34 3.83
C GLY A 294 -25.91 -6.61 2.55
N ILE A 295 -27.25 -6.66 2.67
CA ILE A 295 -28.17 -6.92 1.57
C ILE A 295 -28.22 -5.73 0.61
N GLY A 296 -28.22 -4.50 1.13
CA GLY A 296 -28.26 -3.27 0.33
C GLY A 296 -27.12 -3.22 -0.68
N LEU A 297 -25.87 -3.49 -0.25
CA LEU A 297 -24.73 -3.55 -1.15
C LEU A 297 -24.86 -4.63 -2.23
N LYS A 298 -25.38 -5.83 -1.88
CA LYS A 298 -25.58 -6.90 -2.85
C LYS A 298 -26.61 -6.53 -3.92
N MET A 299 -27.71 -5.91 -3.51
CA MET A 299 -28.74 -5.40 -4.43
C MET A 299 -28.16 -4.33 -5.34
N PHE A 300 -27.44 -3.34 -4.79
CA PHE A 300 -26.76 -2.31 -5.58
C PHE A 300 -25.81 -2.91 -6.62
N GLN A 301 -24.94 -3.85 -6.22
CA GLN A 301 -24.02 -4.51 -7.13
C GLN A 301 -24.72 -5.27 -8.26
N GLN A 302 -25.88 -5.84 -7.99
CA GLN A 302 -26.67 -6.59 -8.93
C GLN A 302 -27.42 -5.66 -9.91
N ASP A 303 -28.11 -4.64 -9.37
CA ASP A 303 -28.93 -3.72 -10.16
C ASP A 303 -28.07 -2.77 -11.02
N PHE A 304 -26.90 -2.40 -10.53
CA PHE A 304 -25.98 -1.44 -11.16
C PHE A 304 -24.66 -2.06 -11.65
N TYR A 305 -24.64 -3.36 -11.88
CA TYR A 305 -23.45 -4.09 -12.35
C TYR A 305 -22.79 -3.43 -13.59
N MET A 306 -23.56 -2.80 -14.47
CA MET A 306 -23.03 -2.11 -15.65
C MET A 306 -22.13 -0.94 -15.31
N LEU A 307 -22.25 -0.31 -14.16
CA LEU A 307 -21.32 0.76 -13.72
C LEU A 307 -19.89 0.24 -13.57
N ARG A 308 -19.74 -1.01 -13.11
CA ARG A 308 -18.45 -1.70 -13.06
C ARG A 308 -17.85 -1.84 -14.48
N VAL A 309 -18.65 -2.21 -15.45
CA VAL A 309 -18.22 -2.34 -16.86
C VAL A 309 -17.86 -0.97 -17.42
N HIS A 310 -18.65 0.06 -17.14
CA HIS A 310 -18.34 1.43 -17.54
C HIS A 310 -17.03 1.94 -16.97
N TYR A 311 -16.74 1.62 -15.71
CA TYR A 311 -15.48 1.98 -15.07
C TYR A 311 -14.29 1.22 -15.67
N MET A 312 -14.39 -0.11 -15.78
CA MET A 312 -13.27 -0.97 -16.16
C MET A 312 -12.96 -0.94 -17.65
N VAL A 313 -14.00 -0.98 -18.50
CA VAL A 313 -13.89 -1.17 -19.95
C VAL A 313 -14.07 0.12 -20.70
N SER A 314 -15.20 0.80 -20.48
CA SER A 314 -15.52 2.01 -21.24
C SER A 314 -14.75 3.25 -20.77
N LYS A 315 -14.18 3.21 -19.55
CA LYS A 315 -13.42 4.31 -18.92
C LYS A 315 -14.16 5.64 -18.93
N ASN A 316 -15.48 5.61 -18.81
CA ASN A 316 -16.35 6.78 -18.91
C ASN A 316 -17.05 7.12 -17.58
N VAL A 317 -16.40 6.77 -16.45
CA VAL A 317 -16.81 7.16 -15.09
C VAL A 317 -15.79 8.15 -14.56
N TRP A 318 -16.24 9.33 -14.15
CA TRP A 318 -15.44 10.39 -13.54
C TRP A 318 -15.83 10.58 -12.08
N PHE A 319 -14.94 11.15 -11.31
CA PHE A 319 -15.09 11.32 -9.87
C PHE A 319 -14.79 12.75 -9.45
N GLU A 320 -15.51 13.23 -8.45
CA GLU A 320 -15.26 14.52 -7.82
C GLU A 320 -13.91 14.53 -7.08
N SER A 321 -13.55 13.38 -6.47
CA SER A 321 -12.27 13.22 -5.76
C SER A 321 -11.74 11.77 -5.87
N PHE A 322 -10.47 11.59 -5.52
CA PHE A 322 -9.84 10.26 -5.46
C PHE A 322 -10.45 9.37 -4.37
N GLU A 323 -10.85 9.96 -3.26
CA GLU A 323 -11.48 9.25 -2.14
C GLU A 323 -12.77 8.58 -2.62
N LEU A 324 -13.56 9.27 -3.43
CA LEU A 324 -14.80 8.73 -4.00
C LEU A 324 -14.53 7.64 -5.05
N GLU A 325 -13.42 7.71 -5.78
CA GLU A 325 -13.01 6.61 -6.65
C GLU A 325 -12.62 5.37 -5.84
N VAL A 326 -11.92 5.52 -4.72
CA VAL A 326 -11.60 4.39 -3.82
C VAL A 326 -12.88 3.77 -3.27
N ILE A 327 -13.82 4.57 -2.76
CA ILE A 327 -15.11 4.08 -2.27
C ILE A 327 -15.86 3.34 -3.37
N PHE A 328 -15.94 3.91 -4.57
CA PHE A 328 -16.59 3.26 -5.72
C PHE A 328 -15.95 1.90 -6.05
N ARG A 329 -14.63 1.83 -6.05
CA ARG A 329 -13.89 0.57 -6.30
C ARG A 329 -14.19 -0.47 -5.23
N GLU A 330 -14.18 -0.09 -3.95
CA GLU A 330 -14.50 -0.98 -2.84
C GLU A 330 -15.93 -1.52 -2.94
N LEU A 331 -16.91 -0.68 -3.29
CA LEU A 331 -18.31 -1.09 -3.47
C LEU A 331 -18.47 -2.18 -4.55
N PHE A 332 -17.65 -2.16 -5.60
CA PHE A 332 -17.68 -3.17 -6.66
C PHE A 332 -16.61 -4.27 -6.51
N GLY A 333 -15.86 -4.30 -5.41
CA GLY A 333 -14.77 -5.25 -5.18
C GLY A 333 -13.66 -5.15 -6.24
N LEU A 334 -13.34 -3.94 -6.67
CA LEU A 334 -12.26 -3.63 -7.62
C LEU A 334 -11.01 -3.20 -6.86
N SER A 335 -9.89 -3.81 -7.16
CA SER A 335 -8.57 -3.46 -6.62
C SER A 335 -7.80 -2.52 -7.54
#